data_c50d0274906354037ac99c76b2a4c874
#
_entry.id   c50d0274906354037ac99c76b2a4c874
#
_cell.length_a   1.000
_cell.length_b   1.000
_cell.length_c   1.000
_cell.angle_alpha   90.00
_cell.angle_beta   90.00
_cell.angle_gamma   90.00
#
_symmetry.space_group_name_H-M   'P 1'
#
loop_
_entity.id
_entity.type
_entity.pdbx_description
1 polymer ?
#
loop_
_entity_poly.entity_id
_entity_poly.type
_entity_poly.pdbx_seq_one_letter_code
_entity_poly.pdbx_strand_id
1 'polypeptide(L)'
;MKYYIGIDLGGTNVRTLLVDENGESYSEVKGPTECENGPDYVCDKIIKQIESLDTSVCGGLQGVEGIGIGAPGPVDTELGIMIMATYETFAAVYD
;
A
#
# COMPACT_ATOMS: atom_id res chain seq x y z
N MET A 1 15.19 0.48 -13.62
CA MET A 1 14.76 0.77 -12.26
C MET A 1 13.42 0.11 -11.99
N LYS A 2 13.32 -0.61 -10.89
CA LYS A 2 12.07 -1.27 -10.47
C LYS A 2 11.37 -0.43 -9.43
N TYR A 3 10.05 -0.36 -9.52
CA TYR A 3 9.23 0.46 -8.64
C TYR A 3 8.23 -0.42 -7.90
N TYR A 4 7.95 -0.06 -6.66
CA TYR A 4 7.08 -0.81 -5.76
C TYR A 4 6.16 0.14 -5.03
N ILE A 5 5.01 -0.37 -4.60
CA ILE A 5 4.11 0.35 -3.71
C ILE A 5 4.20 -0.27 -2.33
N GLY A 6 4.50 0.56 -1.34
CA GLY A 6 4.52 0.17 0.05
C GLY A 6 3.31 0.75 0.77
N ILE A 7 2.63 -0.07 1.56
CA ILE A 7 1.47 0.35 2.33
C ILE A 7 1.78 0.12 3.81
N ASP A 8 1.75 1.21 4.57
CA ASP A 8 1.93 1.18 6.02
C ASP A 8 0.55 1.29 6.66
N LEU A 9 0.02 0.17 7.11
CA LEU A 9 -1.32 0.09 7.69
C LEU A 9 -1.23 0.15 9.20
N GLY A 10 -1.50 1.33 9.75
CA GLY A 10 -1.57 1.53 11.19
C GLY A 10 -3.01 1.57 11.69
N GLY A 11 -3.18 1.48 13.00
CA GLY A 11 -4.50 1.56 13.61
C GLY A 11 -5.16 2.92 13.44
N THR A 12 -4.37 3.98 13.34
CA THR A 12 -4.86 5.35 13.22
C THR A 12 -4.79 5.89 11.80
N ASN A 13 -3.69 5.62 11.11
CA ASN A 13 -3.45 6.12 9.76
C ASN A 13 -2.99 5.00 8.84
N VAL A 14 -3.31 5.15 7.56
CA VAL A 14 -2.79 4.31 6.50
C VAL A 14 -2.04 5.20 5.50
N ARG A 15 -0.86 4.76 5.10
CA ARG A 15 0.01 5.51 4.21
C ARG A 15 0.45 4.63 3.07
N THR A 16 0.34 5.14 1.85
CA THR A 16 0.73 4.45 0.64
C THR A 16 1.83 5.25 -0.05
N LEU A 17 2.91 4.57 -0.42
CA LEU A 17 4.10 5.19 -1.00
C LEU A 17 4.49 4.48 -2.29
N LEU A 18 4.97 5.27 -3.25
CA LEU A 18 5.66 4.73 -4.42
C LEU A 18 7.15 4.84 -4.17
N VAL A 19 7.85 3.72 -4.18
CA VAL A 19 9.30 3.66 -3.94
C VAL A 19 9.99 2.88 -5.05
N ASP A 20 11.29 3.09 -5.20
CA ASP A 20 12.09 2.31 -6.14
C ASP A 20 12.87 1.20 -5.40
N GLU A 21 13.61 0.41 -6.16
CA GLU A 21 14.40 -0.70 -5.62
C GLU A 21 15.48 -0.28 -4.64
N ASN A 22 15.83 1.00 -4.62
CA ASN A 22 16.81 1.57 -3.69
C ASN A 22 16.16 2.19 -2.45
N GLY A 23 14.83 2.13 -2.36
CA GLY A 23 14.09 2.70 -1.23
C GLY A 23 13.78 4.19 -1.37
N GLU A 24 14.06 4.79 -2.52
CA GLU A 24 13.74 6.19 -2.78
C GLU A 24 12.25 6.36 -2.97
N SER A 25 11.65 7.33 -2.27
CA SER A 25 10.21 7.61 -2.34
C SER A 25 9.91 8.69 -3.37
N TYR A 26 8.87 8.47 -4.18
CA TYR A 26 8.48 9.40 -5.24
C TYR A 26 7.14 10.06 -5.00
N SER A 27 6.21 9.36 -4.37
CA SER A 27 4.90 9.93 -4.04
C SER A 27 4.32 9.24 -2.81
N GLU A 28 3.39 9.92 -2.16
CA GLU A 28 2.79 9.45 -0.92
C GLU A 28 1.35 9.91 -0.83
N VAL A 29 0.48 9.03 -0.35
CA VAL A 29 -0.90 9.36 0.02
C VAL A 29 -1.11 8.84 1.44
N LYS A 30 -1.66 9.67 2.31
CA LYS A 30 -1.88 9.34 3.71
C LYS A 30 -3.27 9.78 4.13
N GLY A 31 -3.91 8.99 4.98
CA GLY A 31 -5.19 9.33 5.54
C GLY A 31 -5.52 8.50 6.76
N PRO A 32 -6.63 8.81 7.45
CA PRO A 32 -7.06 8.04 8.61
C PRO A 32 -7.51 6.65 8.18
N THR A 33 -7.15 5.64 8.98
CA THR A 33 -7.54 4.26 8.70
C THR A 33 -9.03 4.04 8.92
N GLU A 34 -9.57 4.58 10.00
CA GLU A 34 -10.99 4.46 10.34
C GLU A 34 -11.42 2.99 10.45
N CYS A 35 -10.66 2.23 11.25
CA CYS A 35 -10.86 0.78 11.44
C CYS A 35 -12.26 0.42 11.89
N GLU A 36 -12.96 1.32 12.58
CA GLU A 36 -14.33 1.13 13.09
C GLU A 36 -15.33 0.89 11.95
N ASN A 37 -14.99 1.23 10.73
CA ASN A 37 -15.86 1.02 9.57
C ASN A 37 -15.71 -0.36 8.94
N GLY A 38 -14.83 -1.19 9.51
CA GLY A 38 -14.66 -2.57 9.11
C GLY A 38 -13.58 -2.80 8.05
N PRO A 39 -13.20 -4.07 7.84
CA PRO A 39 -12.09 -4.40 6.94
C PRO A 39 -12.36 -4.07 5.48
N ASP A 40 -13.60 -4.23 5.00
CA ASP A 40 -13.93 -3.91 3.61
C ASP A 40 -13.75 -2.43 3.32
N TYR A 41 -14.15 -1.59 4.27
CA TYR A 41 -13.97 -0.15 4.17
C TYR A 41 -12.49 0.21 4.08
N VAL A 42 -11.66 -0.40 4.94
CA VAL A 42 -10.23 -0.13 4.98
C VAL A 42 -9.56 -0.58 3.68
N CYS A 43 -9.93 -1.75 3.16
CA CYS A 43 -9.39 -2.25 1.90
C CYS A 43 -9.74 -1.33 0.74
N ASP A 44 -10.98 -0.84 0.68
CA ASP A 44 -11.41 0.10 -0.34
C ASP A 44 -10.61 1.40 -0.27
N LYS A 45 -10.35 1.87 0.95
CA LYS A 45 -9.54 3.06 1.16
C LYS A 45 -8.11 2.86 0.65
N ILE A 46 -7.51 1.70 0.89
CA ILE A 46 -6.17 1.37 0.41
C ILE A 46 -6.14 1.38 -1.13
N ILE A 47 -7.13 0.77 -1.76
CA ILE A 47 -7.25 0.76 -3.22
C ILE A 47 -7.31 2.20 -3.76
N LYS A 48 -8.12 3.04 -3.14
CA LYS A 48 -8.25 4.44 -3.54
C LYS A 48 -6.95 5.22 -3.38
N GLN A 49 -6.20 4.94 -2.32
CA GLN A 49 -4.89 5.55 -2.11
C GLN A 49 -3.92 5.15 -3.22
N ILE A 50 -3.90 3.87 -3.57
CA ILE A 50 -3.04 3.37 -4.66
C ILE A 50 -3.38 4.08 -5.96
N GLU A 51 -4.66 4.20 -6.27
CA GLU A 51 -5.12 4.86 -7.49
C GLU A 51 -4.83 6.36 -7.50
N SER A 52 -4.71 6.96 -6.32
CA SER A 52 -4.42 8.39 -6.18
C SER A 52 -2.93 8.72 -6.24
N LEU A 53 -2.06 7.71 -6.13
CA LEU A 53 -0.62 7.93 -6.20
C LEU A 53 -0.21 8.49 -7.56
N ASP A 54 0.73 9.41 -7.55
CA ASP A 54 1.40 9.83 -8.77
C ASP A 54 2.40 8.76 -9.18
N THR A 55 2.04 7.98 -10.19
CA THR A 55 2.87 6.90 -10.71
C THR A 55 3.50 7.25 -12.07
N SER A 56 3.57 8.54 -12.39
CA SER A 56 4.11 8.99 -13.68
C SER A 56 5.56 8.59 -13.89
N VAL A 57 6.35 8.52 -12.82
CA VAL A 57 7.76 8.16 -12.89
C VAL A 57 7.96 6.74 -13.47
N CYS A 58 7.01 5.86 -13.29
CA CYS A 58 7.08 4.49 -13.82
C CYS A 58 6.07 4.21 -14.93
N GLY A 59 5.41 5.24 -15.44
CA GLY A 59 4.48 5.12 -16.56
C GLY A 59 3.09 4.62 -16.17
N GLY A 60 2.72 4.73 -14.90
CA GLY A 60 1.42 4.31 -14.41
C GLY A 60 1.51 3.08 -13.53
N LEU A 61 0.37 2.58 -13.04
CA LEU A 61 0.32 1.43 -12.15
C LEU A 61 0.87 0.15 -12.78
N GLN A 62 0.77 0.01 -14.09
CA GLN A 62 1.32 -1.15 -14.77
C GLN A 62 2.85 -1.19 -14.73
N GLY A 63 3.50 -0.08 -14.39
CA GLY A 63 4.95 -0.01 -14.21
C GLY A 63 5.40 -0.40 -12.81
N VAL A 64 4.47 -0.72 -11.92
CA VAL A 64 4.78 -1.14 -10.56
C VAL A 64 5.01 -2.65 -10.52
N GLU A 65 6.17 -3.05 -10.00
CA GLU A 65 6.55 -4.47 -9.94
C GLU A 65 5.77 -5.25 -8.88
N GLY A 66 5.42 -4.60 -7.78
CA GLY A 66 4.69 -5.27 -6.70
C GLY A 66 4.21 -4.32 -5.63
N ILE A 67 3.33 -4.83 -4.77
CA ILE A 67 2.75 -4.10 -3.65
C ILE A 67 3.03 -4.86 -2.37
N GLY A 68 3.60 -4.18 -1.39
CA GLY A 68 3.84 -4.75 -0.07
C GLY A 68 3.01 -4.02 0.97
N ILE A 69 2.38 -4.78 1.86
CA ILE A 69 1.64 -4.23 2.99
C ILE A 69 2.35 -4.60 4.27
N GLY A 70 2.73 -3.59 5.04
CA GLY A 70 3.25 -3.76 6.37
C GLY A 70 2.19 -3.34 7.39
N ALA A 71 1.91 -4.19 8.34
CA ALA A 71 1.01 -3.88 9.44
C ALA A 71 1.78 -4.06 10.75
N PRO A 72 2.55 -3.04 11.17
CA PRO A 72 3.28 -3.15 12.43
C PRO A 72 2.29 -3.05 13.59
N GLY A 73 2.00 -4.18 14.22
CA GLY A 73 1.24 -4.20 15.45
C GLY A 73 2.19 -4.05 16.63
N PRO A 74 1.78 -3.35 17.68
CA PRO A 74 2.64 -3.23 18.87
C PRO A 74 2.85 -4.56 19.60
N VAL A 75 2.11 -5.60 19.24
CA VAL A 75 2.10 -6.86 19.96
C VAL A 75 2.78 -7.97 19.17
N ASP A 76 2.94 -7.81 17.87
CA ASP A 76 3.40 -8.90 17.03
C ASP A 76 4.36 -8.43 15.97
N THR A 77 5.57 -8.10 16.40
CA THR A 77 6.66 -7.91 15.47
C THR A 77 6.97 -9.20 14.70
N GLU A 78 6.55 -10.34 15.24
CA GLU A 78 6.71 -11.62 14.58
C GLU A 78 5.67 -11.87 13.50
N LEU A 79 4.55 -11.13 13.58
CA LEU A 79 3.47 -11.23 12.61
C LEU A 79 3.39 -9.98 11.73
N GLY A 80 4.45 -9.22 11.66
CA GLY A 80 4.59 -8.20 10.63
C GLY A 80 4.61 -8.87 9.28
N ILE A 81 3.45 -9.35 8.86
CA ILE A 81 3.32 -10.07 7.60
C ILE A 81 3.38 -9.06 6.48
N MET A 82 4.49 -9.10 5.74
CA MET A 82 4.55 -8.40 4.48
C MET A 82 3.95 -9.29 3.41
N ILE A 83 2.76 -8.93 2.95
CA ILE A 83 2.14 -9.59 1.83
C ILE A 83 2.58 -8.86 0.57
N MET A 84 3.38 -9.51 -0.26
CA MET A 84 3.80 -8.96 -1.54
C MET A 84 2.87 -9.45 -2.63
N ALA A 85 2.35 -8.54 -3.44
CA ALA A 85 1.44 -8.86 -4.53
C ALA A 85 1.64 -7.88 -5.67
N THR A 86 1.19 -8.24 -6.86
CA THR A 86 1.04 -7.27 -7.95
C THR A 86 -0.25 -6.48 -7.70
N TYR A 87 -0.35 -5.29 -8.29
CA TYR A 87 -1.57 -4.51 -8.17
C TYR A 87 -2.80 -5.29 -8.64
N GLU A 88 -2.66 -6.02 -9.74
CA GLU A 88 -3.76 -6.81 -10.30
C GLU A 88 -4.24 -7.89 -9.32
N THR A 89 -3.31 -8.60 -8.70
CA THR A 89 -3.62 -9.61 -7.70
C THR A 89 -4.25 -8.98 -6.46
N PHE A 90 -3.70 -7.87 -6.01
CA PHE A 90 -4.20 -7.14 -4.85
C PHE A 90 -5.64 -6.68 -5.09
N ALA A 91 -5.90 -6.04 -6.22
CA ALA A 91 -7.22 -5.55 -6.57
C ALA A 91 -8.24 -6.68 -6.71
N ALA A 92 -7.84 -7.83 -7.27
CA ALA A 92 -8.72 -8.99 -7.41
C ALA A 92 -9.16 -9.57 -6.07
N VAL A 93 -8.29 -9.48 -5.04
CA VAL A 93 -8.60 -10.01 -3.71
C VAL A 93 -9.40 -9.02 -2.86
N TYR A 94 -9.08 -7.74 -2.95
CA TYR A 94 -9.60 -6.73 -2.01
C TYR A 94 -10.59 -5.75 -2.63
N ASP A 95 -10.71 -5.76 -3.93
CA ASP A 95 -11.69 -4.94 -4.64
C ASP A 95 -12.92 -5.80 -5.01
#